data_f2a3abc225151dc70a4a35d1694945fe
#
_entry.id   f2a3abc225151dc70a4a35d1694945fe
#
_cell.length_a   1.000
_cell.length_b   1.000
_cell.length_c   1.000
_cell.angle_alpha   90.00
_cell.angle_beta   90.00
_cell.angle_gamma   90.00
#
_symmetry.space_group_name_H-M   'P 1'
#
loop_
_entity.id
_entity.type
_entity.pdbx_description
1 polymer ?
#
loop_
_entity_poly.entity_id
_entity_poly.type
_entity_poly.pdbx_seq_one_letter_code
_entity_poly.pdbx_strand_id
1 'polypeptide(L)'
;MAGSGKILHLRAHAKVNLALEVLGVREDGYHELRTLFQTISLHDDITLRPQGKGVTIRCDHPAVPTDETNLAVRAARDLQRFARMTQGVEITLKKRIPVAGGLGGGSSDAAAVLMGLDRLWRLGLGAAGLLPLARRLGADVPYFLIGGTALGLARGDEVYPLWRQVRGQVVIVDAERPLSTAAVFRRLDASLTPRDGANRIFRFISSDLAGHGTAFPILSNDLERPALEEAPELAARVGLIRGILIREGALMASLSGSGASYFGLFDDPERARKAQSRLVARGLKALRGRTLSFDQYRRLWAQPARVRARGLDQGRSGQHGDHRRQGHPGR
;
A
#
# COMPACT_ATOMS: atom_id res chain seq x y z
N MET A 1 23.15 5.53 -29.27
CA MET A 1 22.00 4.63 -29.54
C MET A 1 21.28 4.38 -28.21
N ALA A 2 20.07 4.91 -28.07
CA ALA A 2 19.24 4.64 -26.87
C ALA A 2 18.78 3.18 -26.94
N GLY A 3 19.38 2.33 -26.13
CA GLY A 3 19.00 0.93 -26.04
C GLY A 3 17.52 0.83 -25.66
N SER A 4 16.74 0.05 -26.42
CA SER A 4 15.34 -0.28 -26.11
C SER A 4 15.26 -1.08 -24.80
N GLY A 5 15.52 -0.42 -23.69
CA GLY A 5 15.42 -1.02 -22.37
C GLY A 5 13.98 -1.42 -22.09
N LYS A 6 13.77 -2.62 -21.56
CA LYS A 6 12.46 -3.15 -21.20
C LYS A 6 11.76 -2.22 -20.20
N ILE A 7 10.59 -1.69 -20.54
CA ILE A 7 9.76 -0.93 -19.62
C ILE A 7 9.19 -1.91 -18.57
N LEU A 8 9.23 -1.50 -17.31
CA LEU A 8 8.72 -2.30 -16.20
C LEU A 8 7.47 -1.63 -15.60
N HIS A 9 6.37 -2.37 -15.53
CA HIS A 9 5.14 -1.94 -14.86
C HIS A 9 5.01 -2.70 -13.54
N LEU A 10 4.74 -1.98 -12.46
CA LEU A 10 4.71 -2.51 -11.12
C LEU A 10 3.44 -2.06 -10.41
N ARG A 11 3.06 -2.78 -9.36
CA ARG A 11 1.99 -2.41 -8.44
C ARG A 11 2.55 -2.22 -7.05
N ALA A 12 2.47 -1.00 -6.55
CA ALA A 12 2.83 -0.66 -5.17
C ALA A 12 1.59 -0.82 -4.29
N HIS A 13 1.52 -1.93 -3.55
CA HIS A 13 0.35 -2.28 -2.75
C HIS A 13 0.31 -1.51 -1.43
N ALA A 14 -0.89 -1.15 -0.97
CA ALA A 14 -1.11 -0.53 0.33
C ALA A 14 -0.98 -1.54 1.48
N LYS A 15 -0.87 -1.02 2.71
CA LYS A 15 -0.97 -1.78 3.96
C LYS A 15 -2.08 -1.22 4.84
N VAL A 16 -2.52 -2.04 5.77
CA VAL A 16 -3.21 -1.60 6.99
C VAL A 16 -2.44 -2.12 8.21
N ASN A 17 -2.59 -1.44 9.34
CA ASN A 17 -2.12 -1.95 10.62
C ASN A 17 -3.29 -2.66 11.30
N LEU A 18 -3.27 -3.99 11.36
CA LEU A 18 -4.28 -4.76 12.09
C LEU A 18 -4.19 -4.49 13.60
N ALA A 19 -2.97 -4.22 14.08
CA ALA A 19 -2.71 -3.71 15.42
C ALA A 19 -1.49 -2.80 15.41
N LEU A 20 -1.47 -1.85 16.36
CA LEU A 20 -0.30 -1.03 16.65
C LEU A 20 -0.27 -0.76 18.16
N GLU A 21 0.81 -1.18 18.79
CA GLU A 21 1.11 -0.96 20.20
C GLU A 21 2.30 -0.02 20.32
N VAL A 22 2.20 1.04 21.11
CA VAL A 22 3.31 1.94 21.43
C VAL A 22 3.82 1.58 22.81
N LEU A 23 5.09 1.20 22.91
CA LEU A 23 5.69 0.65 24.12
C LEU A 23 6.45 1.71 24.93
N GLY A 24 6.83 2.81 24.31
CA GLY A 24 7.57 3.90 24.93
C GLY A 24 8.32 4.76 23.93
N VAL A 25 9.08 5.72 24.44
CA VAL A 25 9.96 6.59 23.66
C VAL A 25 11.38 6.04 23.71
N ARG A 26 12.05 5.98 22.58
CA ARG A 26 13.42 5.50 22.40
C ARG A 26 14.41 6.65 22.65
N GLU A 27 15.66 6.32 22.89
CA GLU A 27 16.76 7.30 23.04
C GLU A 27 16.97 8.16 21.79
N ASP A 28 16.63 7.63 20.59
CA ASP A 28 16.74 8.35 19.32
C ASP A 28 15.54 9.29 19.04
N GLY A 29 14.62 9.44 20.02
CA GLY A 29 13.44 10.30 19.93
C GLY A 29 12.26 9.68 19.13
N TYR A 30 12.43 8.49 18.59
CA TYR A 30 11.34 7.71 18.00
C TYR A 30 10.60 6.89 19.06
N HIS A 31 9.49 6.27 18.67
CA HIS A 31 8.73 5.37 19.54
C HIS A 31 9.11 3.91 19.31
N GLU A 32 9.19 3.17 20.41
CA GLU A 32 9.27 1.71 20.36
C GLU A 32 7.88 1.16 20.07
N LEU A 33 7.74 0.44 18.95
CA LEU A 33 6.47 -0.04 18.43
C LEU A 33 6.44 -1.56 18.32
N ARG A 34 5.24 -2.11 18.46
CA ARG A 34 4.87 -3.40 17.88
C ARG A 34 3.69 -3.17 16.95
N THR A 35 3.76 -3.65 15.74
CA THR A 35 2.64 -3.53 14.80
C THR A 35 2.44 -4.79 14.00
N LEU A 36 1.18 -5.11 13.74
CA LEU A 36 0.80 -6.20 12.86
C LEU A 36 0.37 -5.60 11.52
N PHE A 37 1.25 -5.69 10.55
CA PHE A 37 1.01 -5.23 9.19
C PHE A 37 0.23 -6.25 8.36
N GLN A 38 -0.59 -5.76 7.45
CA GLN A 38 -1.27 -6.55 6.44
C GLN A 38 -1.26 -5.85 5.08
N THR A 39 -0.68 -6.48 4.06
CA THR A 39 -0.78 -5.99 2.67
C THR A 39 -2.19 -6.20 2.13
N ILE A 40 -2.69 -5.22 1.40
CA ILE A 40 -4.01 -5.26 0.76
C ILE A 40 -3.90 -5.05 -0.76
N SER A 41 -4.93 -5.45 -1.50
CA SER A 41 -4.92 -5.40 -2.97
C SER A 41 -5.05 -4.01 -3.58
N LEU A 42 -5.42 -2.98 -2.79
CA LEU A 42 -5.34 -1.59 -3.21
C LEU A 42 -3.88 -1.24 -3.52
N HIS A 43 -3.62 -0.58 -4.66
CA HIS A 43 -2.26 -0.32 -5.12
C HIS A 43 -2.18 0.91 -6.01
N ASP A 44 -1.01 1.50 -6.04
CA ASP A 44 -0.60 2.47 -7.06
C ASP A 44 0.03 1.75 -8.24
N ASP A 45 -0.12 2.28 -9.45
CA ASP A 45 0.57 1.76 -10.63
C ASP A 45 1.87 2.56 -10.86
N ILE A 46 2.98 1.85 -11.01
CA ILE A 46 4.29 2.44 -11.29
C ILE A 46 4.81 1.94 -12.63
N THR A 47 5.30 2.86 -13.44
CA THR A 47 6.04 2.51 -14.66
C THR A 47 7.47 3.02 -14.54
N LEU A 48 8.45 2.13 -14.72
CA LEU A 48 9.86 2.45 -14.80
C LEU A 48 10.31 2.31 -16.25
N ARG A 49 10.76 3.41 -16.83
CA ARG A 49 11.33 3.47 -18.18
C ARG A 49 12.79 3.82 -18.09
N PRO A 50 13.72 2.97 -18.61
CA PRO A 50 15.11 3.35 -18.71
C PRO A 50 15.29 4.64 -19.52
N GLN A 51 16.16 5.50 -19.05
CA GLN A 51 16.61 6.69 -19.79
C GLN A 51 18.14 6.82 -19.71
N GLY A 52 18.72 7.75 -20.46
CA GLY A 52 20.18 7.90 -20.55
C GLY A 52 20.81 8.20 -19.18
N LYS A 53 20.46 9.31 -18.57
CA LYS A 53 20.99 9.76 -17.27
C LYS A 53 19.90 10.36 -16.40
N GLY A 54 20.15 10.42 -15.09
CA GLY A 54 19.29 11.08 -14.11
C GLY A 54 18.02 10.29 -13.74
N VAL A 55 17.28 10.83 -12.80
CA VAL A 55 16.00 10.29 -12.32
C VAL A 55 14.95 11.37 -12.51
N THR A 56 13.88 11.05 -13.22
CA THR A 56 12.72 11.93 -13.40
C THR A 56 11.46 11.24 -12.95
N ILE A 57 10.46 12.01 -12.51
CA ILE A 57 9.18 11.50 -12.04
C ILE A 57 8.03 12.31 -12.61
N ARG A 58 6.94 11.62 -12.94
CA ARG A 58 5.62 12.18 -13.24
C ARG A 58 4.58 11.54 -12.36
N CYS A 59 3.65 12.32 -11.85
CA CYS A 59 2.55 11.83 -11.02
C CYS A 59 1.23 12.48 -11.46
N ASP A 60 0.15 11.71 -11.44
CA ASP A 60 -1.20 12.18 -11.77
C ASP A 60 -1.93 12.81 -10.57
N HIS A 61 -1.32 12.85 -9.38
CA HIS A 61 -1.94 13.39 -8.17
C HIS A 61 -1.24 14.68 -7.72
N PRO A 62 -1.96 15.82 -7.62
CA PRO A 62 -1.35 17.13 -7.38
C PRO A 62 -0.69 17.30 -6.00
N ALA A 63 -1.15 16.54 -4.98
CA ALA A 63 -0.56 16.61 -3.64
C ALA A 63 0.70 15.74 -3.47
N VAL A 64 1.14 15.04 -4.53
CA VAL A 64 2.35 14.21 -4.49
C VAL A 64 3.49 14.99 -5.14
N PRO A 65 4.59 15.28 -4.42
CA PRO A 65 5.71 16.03 -4.99
C PRO A 65 6.36 15.26 -6.14
N THR A 66 6.84 15.99 -7.15
CA THR A 66 7.54 15.44 -8.32
C THR A 66 9.01 15.87 -8.36
N ASP A 67 9.60 16.12 -7.19
CA ASP A 67 10.98 16.53 -6.97
C ASP A 67 11.74 15.53 -6.07
N GLU A 68 12.87 15.96 -5.54
CA GLU A 68 13.77 15.20 -4.66
C GLU A 68 13.15 14.79 -3.32
N THR A 69 12.06 15.42 -2.91
CA THR A 69 11.36 15.08 -1.65
C THR A 69 10.50 13.82 -1.80
N ASN A 70 10.20 13.42 -3.04
CA ASN A 70 9.45 12.20 -3.32
C ASN A 70 10.27 10.95 -2.97
N LEU A 71 9.70 10.06 -2.14
CA LEU A 71 10.39 8.84 -1.70
C LEU A 71 10.77 7.90 -2.86
N ALA A 72 9.99 7.85 -3.93
CA ALA A 72 10.30 7.05 -5.12
C ALA A 72 11.55 7.59 -5.85
N VAL A 73 11.71 8.92 -5.93
CA VAL A 73 12.91 9.57 -6.49
C VAL A 73 14.11 9.30 -5.61
N ARG A 74 13.97 9.47 -4.30
CA ARG A 74 15.02 9.19 -3.32
C ARG A 74 15.47 7.73 -3.40
N ALA A 75 14.52 6.79 -3.48
CA ALA A 75 14.80 5.37 -3.63
C ALA A 75 15.64 5.07 -4.88
N ALA A 76 15.26 5.65 -6.03
CA ALA A 76 16.01 5.47 -7.27
C ALA A 76 17.43 6.03 -7.17
N ARG A 77 17.60 7.24 -6.62
CA ARG A 77 18.93 7.87 -6.48
C ARG A 77 19.81 7.18 -5.44
N ASP A 78 19.23 6.72 -4.34
CA ASP A 78 19.98 5.98 -3.33
C ASP A 78 20.49 4.66 -3.89
N LEU A 79 19.65 3.96 -4.66
CA LEU A 79 20.08 2.72 -5.32
C LEU A 79 21.13 2.98 -6.42
N GLN A 80 20.97 4.07 -7.22
CA GLN A 80 22.00 4.46 -8.20
C GLN A 80 23.36 4.67 -7.54
N ARG A 81 23.40 5.45 -6.45
CA ARG A 81 24.64 5.71 -5.69
C ARG A 81 25.23 4.44 -5.12
N PHE A 82 24.41 3.61 -4.48
CA PHE A 82 24.81 2.34 -3.88
C PHE A 82 25.43 1.38 -4.91
N ALA A 83 24.78 1.23 -6.07
CA ALA A 83 25.20 0.31 -7.13
C ALA A 83 26.17 0.96 -8.13
N ARG A 84 26.57 2.24 -7.95
CA ARG A 84 27.41 3.02 -8.87
C ARG A 84 26.89 3.02 -10.32
N MET A 85 25.55 3.06 -10.46
CA MET A 85 24.88 3.05 -11.76
C MET A 85 24.86 4.44 -12.38
N THR A 86 25.16 4.51 -13.68
CA THR A 86 25.06 5.74 -14.49
C THR A 86 23.76 5.82 -15.29
N GLN A 87 23.09 4.68 -15.50
CA GLN A 87 21.83 4.61 -16.22
C GLN A 87 20.70 5.29 -15.43
N GLY A 88 19.95 6.15 -16.11
CA GLY A 88 18.80 6.85 -15.52
C GLY A 88 17.49 6.07 -15.65
N VAL A 89 16.46 6.63 -15.01
CA VAL A 89 15.10 6.10 -15.04
C VAL A 89 14.06 7.23 -15.03
N GLU A 90 13.04 7.12 -15.88
CA GLU A 90 11.81 7.87 -15.78
C GLU A 90 10.80 7.05 -14.99
N ILE A 91 10.26 7.63 -13.91
CA ILE A 91 9.24 7.03 -13.04
C ILE A 91 7.90 7.69 -13.38
N THR A 92 6.88 6.88 -13.65
CA THR A 92 5.49 7.37 -13.74
C THR A 92 4.67 6.73 -12.64
N LEU A 93 4.06 7.57 -11.78
CA LEU A 93 3.16 7.16 -10.71
C LEU A 93 1.71 7.47 -11.10
N LYS A 94 0.82 6.49 -10.91
CA LYS A 94 -0.63 6.66 -10.93
C LYS A 94 -1.19 6.30 -9.57
N LYS A 95 -1.60 7.32 -8.82
CA LYS A 95 -2.03 7.19 -7.43
C LYS A 95 -3.48 6.70 -7.33
N ARG A 96 -3.68 5.69 -6.48
CA ARG A 96 -4.99 5.14 -6.11
C ARG A 96 -5.11 4.96 -4.61
N ILE A 97 -3.97 4.82 -3.92
CA ILE A 97 -3.91 4.77 -2.47
C ILE A 97 -4.13 6.21 -1.96
N PRO A 98 -5.11 6.44 -1.04
CA PRO A 98 -5.30 7.73 -0.42
C PRO A 98 -3.98 8.31 0.11
N VAL A 99 -3.68 9.56 -0.29
CA VAL A 99 -2.45 10.24 0.11
C VAL A 99 -2.57 10.68 1.56
N ALA A 100 -1.49 10.48 2.35
CA ALA A 100 -1.45 10.79 3.78
C ALA A 100 -2.53 10.06 4.63
N GLY A 101 -3.02 8.91 4.16
CA GLY A 101 -4.09 8.14 4.82
C GLY A 101 -3.60 7.06 5.80
N GLY A 102 -2.31 6.98 6.15
CA GLY A 102 -1.81 5.90 7.02
C GLY A 102 -1.69 4.52 6.34
N LEU A 103 -1.86 4.47 5.01
CA LEU A 103 -1.87 3.23 4.21
C LEU A 103 -0.50 2.88 3.60
N GLY A 104 0.54 3.65 3.90
CA GLY A 104 1.91 3.40 3.48
C GLY A 104 2.19 3.62 1.99
N GLY A 105 1.35 4.39 1.26
CA GLY A 105 1.44 4.55 -0.20
C GLY A 105 2.82 5.01 -0.67
N GLY A 106 3.38 6.10 -0.12
CA GLY A 106 4.70 6.60 -0.51
C GLY A 106 5.83 5.63 -0.20
N SER A 107 5.75 4.92 0.94
CA SER A 107 6.73 3.88 1.30
C SER A 107 6.63 2.66 0.39
N SER A 108 5.42 2.29 -0.02
CA SER A 108 5.18 1.24 -1.00
C SER A 108 5.74 1.60 -2.38
N ASP A 109 5.53 2.86 -2.82
CA ASP A 109 6.09 3.37 -4.07
C ASP A 109 7.63 3.28 -4.05
N ALA A 110 8.26 3.71 -2.95
CA ALA A 110 9.71 3.65 -2.78
C ALA A 110 10.24 2.21 -2.83
N ALA A 111 9.61 1.29 -2.09
CA ALA A 111 10.00 -0.13 -2.10
C ALA A 111 9.81 -0.75 -3.49
N ALA A 112 8.71 -0.41 -4.18
CA ALA A 112 8.46 -0.85 -5.53
C ALA A 112 9.52 -0.36 -6.52
N VAL A 113 9.97 0.89 -6.39
CA VAL A 113 11.06 1.45 -7.19
C VAL A 113 12.37 0.73 -6.89
N LEU A 114 12.73 0.50 -5.61
CA LEU A 114 13.94 -0.26 -5.25
C LEU A 114 13.95 -1.64 -5.89
N MET A 115 12.89 -2.43 -5.69
CA MET A 115 12.78 -3.79 -6.24
C MET A 115 12.71 -3.79 -7.78
N GLY A 116 12.02 -2.80 -8.35
CA GLY A 116 11.91 -2.65 -9.79
C GLY A 116 13.24 -2.32 -10.47
N LEU A 117 14.02 -1.42 -9.87
CA LEU A 117 15.33 -1.05 -10.37
C LEU A 117 16.38 -2.13 -10.15
N ASP A 118 16.33 -2.87 -9.02
CA ASP A 118 17.16 -4.06 -8.82
C ASP A 118 17.02 -5.04 -10.01
N ARG A 119 15.77 -5.27 -10.45
CA ARG A 119 15.49 -6.11 -11.62
C ARG A 119 15.89 -5.46 -12.95
N LEU A 120 15.56 -4.16 -13.11
CA LEU A 120 15.81 -3.43 -14.36
C LEU A 120 17.31 -3.32 -14.64
N TRP A 121 18.10 -3.04 -13.62
CA TRP A 121 19.55 -2.93 -13.68
C TRP A 121 20.28 -4.25 -13.45
N ARG A 122 19.56 -5.35 -13.18
CA ARG A 122 20.09 -6.70 -12.97
C ARG A 122 21.14 -6.77 -11.85
N LEU A 123 20.87 -6.07 -10.73
CA LEU A 123 21.82 -6.00 -9.62
C LEU A 123 21.82 -7.28 -8.76
N GLY A 124 20.70 -7.99 -8.69
CA GLY A 124 20.58 -9.25 -7.94
C GLY A 124 20.63 -9.08 -6.43
N LEU A 125 20.32 -7.90 -5.90
CA LEU A 125 20.41 -7.60 -4.47
C LEU A 125 19.31 -8.31 -3.67
N GLY A 126 18.13 -8.45 -4.24
CA GLY A 126 16.96 -8.98 -3.56
C GLY A 126 16.55 -8.18 -2.32
N ALA A 127 15.58 -8.68 -1.56
CA ALA A 127 15.07 -7.96 -0.38
C ALA A 127 16.15 -7.71 0.68
N ALA A 128 17.04 -8.68 0.90
CA ALA A 128 18.11 -8.55 1.91
C ALA A 128 19.11 -7.46 1.57
N GLY A 129 19.58 -7.38 0.31
CA GLY A 129 20.51 -6.33 -0.13
C GLY A 129 19.88 -4.94 -0.22
N LEU A 130 18.54 -4.87 -0.43
CA LEU A 130 17.80 -3.61 -0.46
C LEU A 130 17.43 -3.08 0.92
N LEU A 131 17.43 -3.93 1.96
CA LEU A 131 16.96 -3.58 3.30
C LEU A 131 17.68 -2.35 3.91
N PRO A 132 19.01 -2.18 3.82
CA PRO A 132 19.67 -0.99 4.36
C PRO A 132 19.20 0.31 3.69
N LEU A 133 18.91 0.28 2.38
CA LEU A 133 18.35 1.41 1.64
C LEU A 133 16.92 1.71 2.09
N ALA A 134 16.09 0.67 2.23
CA ALA A 134 14.71 0.77 2.66
C ALA A 134 14.60 1.42 4.04
N ARG A 135 15.41 1.02 5.02
CA ARG A 135 15.43 1.59 6.38
C ARG A 135 15.77 3.09 6.41
N ARG A 136 16.65 3.55 5.51
CA ARG A 136 16.99 4.98 5.41
C ARG A 136 15.88 5.82 4.78
N LEU A 137 15.05 5.22 3.91
CA LEU A 137 13.95 5.91 3.24
C LEU A 137 12.76 6.15 4.17
N GLY A 138 12.47 5.22 5.09
CA GLY A 138 11.38 5.35 6.04
C GLY A 138 11.03 4.04 6.74
N ALA A 139 10.38 4.12 7.90
CA ALA A 139 10.09 2.96 8.76
C ALA A 139 9.17 1.91 8.10
N ASP A 140 8.22 2.33 7.27
CA ASP A 140 7.31 1.39 6.58
C ASP A 140 7.93 0.77 5.30
N VAL A 141 9.04 1.33 4.76
CA VAL A 141 9.61 0.85 3.48
C VAL A 141 10.12 -0.60 3.57
N PRO A 142 10.79 -1.03 4.65
CA PRO A 142 11.23 -2.42 4.82
C PRO A 142 10.09 -3.45 4.74
N TYR A 143 8.92 -3.11 5.28
CA TYR A 143 7.75 -3.98 5.21
C TYR A 143 7.36 -4.32 3.77
N PHE A 144 7.39 -3.35 2.87
CA PHE A 144 7.02 -3.55 1.47
C PHE A 144 8.05 -4.33 0.64
N LEU A 145 9.24 -4.59 1.17
CA LEU A 145 10.15 -5.57 0.56
C LEU A 145 9.70 -7.02 0.83
N ILE A 146 8.86 -7.23 1.83
CA ILE A 146 8.39 -8.53 2.31
C ILE A 146 6.91 -8.74 1.97
N GLY A 147 6.03 -7.87 2.47
CA GLY A 147 4.58 -7.92 2.30
C GLY A 147 3.89 -9.03 3.10
N GLY A 148 2.60 -9.25 2.80
CA GLY A 148 1.77 -10.25 3.49
C GLY A 148 1.32 -9.80 4.88
N THR A 149 1.15 -10.76 5.80
CA THR A 149 0.96 -10.49 7.23
C THR A 149 2.33 -10.56 7.91
N ALA A 150 2.74 -9.48 8.59
CA ALA A 150 4.06 -9.41 9.21
C ALA A 150 4.02 -8.65 10.54
N LEU A 151 4.88 -9.06 11.46
CA LEU A 151 5.16 -8.34 12.71
C LEU A 151 6.24 -7.30 12.44
N GLY A 152 5.98 -6.05 12.79
CA GLY A 152 6.96 -4.97 12.84
C GLY A 152 7.34 -4.63 14.27
N LEU A 153 8.62 -4.52 14.54
CA LEU A 153 9.22 -4.17 15.83
C LEU A 153 10.07 -2.90 15.71
N ALA A 154 10.60 -2.42 16.79
CA ALA A 154 11.37 -1.19 16.93
C ALA A 154 10.56 0.01 16.43
N ARG A 155 10.97 0.73 15.40
CA ARG A 155 10.18 1.80 14.77
C ARG A 155 9.14 1.29 13.77
N GLY A 156 8.91 -0.04 13.71
CA GLY A 156 8.16 -0.74 12.67
C GLY A 156 9.04 -1.20 11.51
N ASP A 157 10.33 -0.94 11.54
CA ASP A 157 11.30 -1.21 10.46
C ASP A 157 12.05 -2.54 10.61
N GLU A 158 11.89 -3.23 11.73
CA GLU A 158 12.29 -4.64 11.90
C GLU A 158 11.10 -5.54 11.61
N VAL A 159 11.09 -6.16 10.43
CA VAL A 159 9.90 -6.84 9.89
C VAL A 159 10.11 -8.34 9.81
N TYR A 160 9.19 -9.08 10.44
CA TYR A 160 9.18 -10.53 10.50
C TYR A 160 7.90 -11.08 9.88
N PRO A 161 7.98 -11.80 8.74
CA PRO A 161 6.79 -12.38 8.13
C PRO A 161 6.19 -13.44 9.04
N LEU A 162 4.86 -13.41 9.20
CA LEU A 162 4.15 -14.45 9.95
C LEU A 162 3.83 -15.62 9.02
N TRP A 163 3.99 -16.85 9.52
CA TRP A 163 3.68 -18.06 8.77
C TRP A 163 2.19 -18.17 8.42
N ARG A 164 1.31 -17.76 9.33
CA ARG A 164 -0.12 -17.66 9.09
C ARG A 164 -0.51 -16.30 8.57
N GLN A 165 -1.15 -16.28 7.42
CA GLN A 165 -1.55 -15.07 6.72
C GLN A 165 -3.02 -14.78 6.95
N VAL A 166 -3.34 -13.54 7.32
CA VAL A 166 -4.72 -13.07 7.46
C VAL A 166 -5.39 -13.01 6.08
N ARG A 167 -6.58 -13.62 5.99
CA ARG A 167 -7.39 -13.65 4.76
C ARG A 167 -8.71 -12.95 5.00
N GLY A 168 -9.12 -12.09 4.07
CA GLY A 168 -10.40 -11.38 4.17
C GLY A 168 -10.57 -10.30 3.12
N GLN A 169 -11.74 -9.69 3.13
CA GLN A 169 -12.05 -8.48 2.39
C GLN A 169 -11.78 -7.28 3.28
N VAL A 170 -11.36 -6.18 2.68
CA VAL A 170 -11.09 -4.93 3.40
C VAL A 170 -11.88 -3.81 2.76
N VAL A 171 -12.63 -3.07 3.58
CA VAL A 171 -13.25 -1.80 3.20
C VAL A 171 -12.41 -0.69 3.83
N ILE A 172 -11.87 0.20 2.99
CA ILE A 172 -11.06 1.35 3.40
C ILE A 172 -11.91 2.60 3.23
N VAL A 173 -11.96 3.43 4.24
CA VAL A 173 -12.67 4.72 4.20
C VAL A 173 -11.66 5.83 4.41
N ASP A 174 -11.56 6.71 3.42
CA ASP A 174 -10.76 7.92 3.52
C ASP A 174 -11.53 8.96 4.36
N ALA A 175 -10.93 9.40 5.46
CA ALA A 175 -11.53 10.46 6.27
C ALA A 175 -11.38 11.85 5.64
N GLU A 176 -10.70 11.98 4.50
CA GLU A 176 -10.51 13.21 3.70
C GLU A 176 -9.83 14.35 4.48
N ARG A 177 -9.17 14.02 5.57
CA ARG A 177 -8.40 14.97 6.37
C ARG A 177 -7.03 14.38 6.71
N PRO A 178 -5.95 14.85 6.10
CA PRO A 178 -4.61 14.40 6.44
C PRO A 178 -4.29 14.71 7.91
N LEU A 179 -3.74 13.74 8.63
CA LEU A 179 -3.20 13.92 9.98
C LEU A 179 -1.68 13.91 9.93
N SER A 180 -1.07 14.79 10.72
CA SER A 180 0.37 14.76 10.91
C SER A 180 0.74 13.63 11.84
N THR A 181 1.47 12.63 11.35
CA THR A 181 1.97 11.51 12.17
C THR A 181 2.72 12.03 13.40
N ALA A 182 3.58 13.04 13.24
CA ALA A 182 4.31 13.64 14.34
C ALA A 182 3.39 14.31 15.37
N ALA A 183 2.30 14.96 14.96
CA ALA A 183 1.34 15.57 15.88
C ALA A 183 0.58 14.48 16.67
N VAL A 184 0.15 13.40 16.02
CA VAL A 184 -0.52 12.28 16.69
C VAL A 184 0.39 11.63 17.73
N PHE A 185 1.67 11.41 17.43
CA PHE A 185 2.62 10.87 18.41
C PHE A 185 2.88 11.83 19.58
N ARG A 186 3.04 13.14 19.34
CA ARG A 186 3.16 14.13 20.43
C ARG A 186 1.92 14.14 21.34
N ARG A 187 0.73 13.93 20.78
CA ARG A 187 -0.51 13.84 21.56
C ARG A 187 -0.53 12.57 22.41
N LEU A 188 -0.02 11.46 21.87
CA LEU A 188 0.15 10.21 22.63
C LEU A 188 1.13 10.40 23.80
N ASP A 189 2.29 11.06 23.60
CA ASP A 189 3.31 11.28 24.62
C ASP A 189 2.75 11.99 25.85
N ALA A 190 1.85 12.95 25.65
CA ALA A 190 1.17 13.66 26.73
C ALA A 190 0.25 12.76 27.57
N SER A 191 -0.10 11.56 27.08
CA SER A 191 -1.01 10.60 27.71
C SER A 191 -0.38 9.24 28.01
N LEU A 192 0.92 9.05 27.70
CA LEU A 192 1.63 7.80 27.96
C LEU A 192 1.74 7.55 29.45
N THR A 193 0.88 6.65 29.96
CA THR A 193 1.13 5.97 31.23
C THR A 193 1.73 4.60 30.90
N PRO A 194 2.71 4.09 31.68
CA PRO A 194 3.18 2.71 31.55
C PRO A 194 1.96 1.77 31.59
N ARG A 195 1.63 1.15 30.48
CA ARG A 195 0.50 0.21 30.42
C ARG A 195 1.02 -1.19 30.72
N ASP A 196 0.73 -1.69 31.91
CA ASP A 196 0.69 -3.11 32.17
C ASP A 196 -0.36 -3.74 31.24
N GLY A 197 0.08 -4.50 30.25
CA GLY A 197 -0.83 -5.24 29.40
C GLY A 197 -0.71 -5.04 27.89
N ALA A 198 0.31 -4.37 27.39
CA ALA A 198 0.63 -4.31 25.97
C ALA A 198 1.11 -5.68 25.43
N ASN A 199 0.19 -6.64 25.31
CA ASN A 199 0.50 -7.98 24.77
C ASN A 199 -0.62 -8.46 23.82
N ARG A 200 -1.40 -7.54 23.23
CA ARG A 200 -2.52 -7.90 22.34
C ARG A 200 -2.04 -8.63 21.10
N ILE A 201 -0.95 -8.13 20.50
CA ILE A 201 -0.32 -8.77 19.34
C ILE A 201 0.22 -10.14 19.72
N PHE A 202 0.90 -10.26 20.88
CA PHE A 202 1.39 -11.55 21.34
C PHE A 202 0.25 -12.54 21.60
N ARG A 203 -0.83 -12.09 22.27
CA ARG A 203 -2.03 -12.91 22.50
C ARG A 203 -2.67 -13.36 21.18
N PHE A 204 -2.75 -12.47 20.20
CA PHE A 204 -3.26 -12.81 18.87
C PHE A 204 -2.41 -13.91 18.21
N ILE A 205 -1.08 -13.75 18.18
CA ILE A 205 -0.18 -14.73 17.59
C ILE A 205 -0.23 -16.06 18.36
N SER A 206 -0.24 -16.05 19.70
CA SER A 206 -0.25 -17.25 20.52
C SER A 206 -1.60 -17.98 20.52
N SER A 207 -2.73 -17.27 20.47
CA SER A 207 -4.06 -17.90 20.34
C SER A 207 -4.20 -18.64 19.01
N ASP A 208 -3.57 -18.10 17.98
CA ASP A 208 -3.51 -18.69 16.66
C ASP A 208 -2.68 -19.98 16.64
N LEU A 209 -1.52 -19.97 17.32
CA LEU A 209 -0.66 -21.15 17.51
C LEU A 209 -1.37 -22.26 18.30
N ALA A 210 -2.23 -21.91 19.25
CA ALA A 210 -3.01 -22.84 20.06
C ALA A 210 -4.26 -23.39 19.35
N GLY A 211 -4.56 -22.96 18.13
CA GLY A 211 -5.74 -23.42 17.38
C GLY A 211 -7.09 -22.87 17.86
N HIS A 212 -7.09 -21.86 18.74
CA HIS A 212 -8.32 -21.29 19.34
C HIS A 212 -9.06 -20.28 18.45
N GLY A 213 -8.72 -20.21 17.16
CA GLY A 213 -9.33 -19.26 16.22
C GLY A 213 -8.78 -17.85 16.35
N THR A 214 -9.11 -17.02 15.38
CA THR A 214 -8.57 -15.66 15.28
C THR A 214 -9.33 -14.67 16.16
N ALA A 215 -8.69 -14.19 17.22
CA ALA A 215 -9.28 -13.21 18.14
C ALA A 215 -9.08 -11.77 17.63
N PHE A 216 -9.58 -11.43 16.43
CA PHE A 216 -9.50 -10.06 15.87
C PHE A 216 -10.01 -8.95 16.80
N PRO A 217 -11.07 -9.16 17.63
CA PRO A 217 -11.57 -8.11 18.50
C PRO A 217 -10.58 -7.61 19.55
N ILE A 218 -9.54 -8.36 19.89
CA ILE A 218 -8.50 -7.91 20.84
C ILE A 218 -7.48 -6.95 20.20
N LEU A 219 -7.43 -6.91 18.88
CA LEU A 219 -6.50 -6.04 18.16
C LEU A 219 -7.01 -4.60 18.15
N SER A 220 -6.12 -3.67 18.42
CA SER A 220 -6.42 -2.23 18.39
C SER A 220 -5.18 -1.43 17.98
N ASN A 221 -5.39 -0.15 17.69
CA ASN A 221 -4.35 0.80 17.33
C ASN A 221 -4.26 1.86 18.43
N ASP A 222 -3.13 1.93 19.12
CA ASP A 222 -2.90 2.90 20.21
C ASP A 222 -2.90 4.35 19.72
N LEU A 223 -2.69 4.58 18.42
CA LEU A 223 -2.75 5.92 17.83
C LEU A 223 -4.18 6.40 17.51
N GLU A 224 -5.22 5.53 17.61
CA GLU A 224 -6.59 5.93 17.28
C GLU A 224 -7.12 7.03 18.19
N ARG A 225 -6.97 6.88 19.51
CA ARG A 225 -7.40 7.89 20.47
C ARG A 225 -6.62 9.21 20.30
N PRO A 226 -5.27 9.24 20.26
CA PRO A 226 -4.50 10.45 20.01
C PRO A 226 -4.84 11.13 18.68
N ALA A 227 -5.14 10.36 17.62
CA ALA A 227 -5.55 10.91 16.33
C ALA A 227 -6.89 11.66 16.42
N LEU A 228 -7.86 11.13 17.19
CA LEU A 228 -9.15 11.79 17.42
C LEU A 228 -9.03 13.00 18.39
N GLU A 229 -8.10 12.97 19.32
CA GLU A 229 -7.79 14.12 20.17
C GLU A 229 -7.08 15.24 19.40
N GLU A 230 -6.28 14.90 18.37
CA GLU A 230 -5.64 15.87 17.47
C GLU A 230 -6.61 16.50 16.49
N ALA A 231 -7.67 15.76 16.11
CA ALA A 231 -8.70 16.22 15.18
C ALA A 231 -10.11 15.82 15.70
N PRO A 232 -10.62 16.53 16.72
CA PRO A 232 -11.90 16.17 17.37
C PRO A 232 -13.10 16.13 16.41
N GLU A 233 -13.07 16.94 15.35
CA GLU A 233 -14.09 16.96 14.31
C GLU A 233 -14.21 15.63 13.55
N LEU A 234 -13.17 14.78 13.57
CA LEU A 234 -13.22 13.44 12.99
C LEU A 234 -13.98 12.44 13.86
N ALA A 235 -14.15 12.70 15.16
CA ALA A 235 -14.71 11.73 16.10
C ALA A 235 -16.11 11.26 15.70
N ALA A 236 -17.01 12.19 15.34
CA ALA A 236 -18.37 11.85 14.88
C ALA A 236 -18.34 11.05 13.57
N ARG A 237 -17.47 11.42 12.63
CA ARG A 237 -17.30 10.74 11.34
C ARG A 237 -16.74 9.33 11.51
N VAL A 238 -15.72 9.16 12.35
CA VAL A 238 -15.13 7.86 12.70
C VAL A 238 -16.16 6.98 13.43
N GLY A 239 -16.95 7.55 14.36
CA GLY A 239 -18.05 6.86 15.02
C GLY A 239 -19.09 6.32 14.03
N LEU A 240 -19.48 7.13 13.05
CA LEU A 240 -20.37 6.71 11.97
C LEU A 240 -19.75 5.58 11.12
N ILE A 241 -18.51 5.74 10.67
CA ILE A 241 -17.78 4.75 9.87
C ILE A 241 -17.70 3.42 10.62
N ARG A 242 -17.20 3.45 11.85
CA ARG A 242 -17.08 2.26 12.70
C ARG A 242 -18.42 1.58 12.93
N GLY A 243 -19.46 2.38 13.23
CA GLY A 243 -20.81 1.86 13.44
C GLY A 243 -21.37 1.14 12.22
N ILE A 244 -21.12 1.63 11.00
CA ILE A 244 -21.54 0.97 9.76
C ILE A 244 -20.75 -0.31 9.56
N LEU A 245 -19.40 -0.27 9.65
CA LEU A 245 -18.54 -1.43 9.44
C LEU A 245 -18.91 -2.58 10.37
N ILE A 246 -19.06 -2.31 11.67
CA ILE A 246 -19.41 -3.34 12.68
C ILE A 246 -20.83 -3.89 12.45
N ARG A 247 -21.81 -3.04 12.17
CA ARG A 247 -23.20 -3.51 11.88
C ARG A 247 -23.29 -4.39 10.65
N GLU A 248 -22.41 -4.16 9.67
CA GLU A 248 -22.32 -5.04 8.48
C GLU A 248 -21.46 -6.29 8.71
N GLY A 249 -20.99 -6.54 9.94
CA GLY A 249 -20.30 -7.74 10.33
C GLY A 249 -18.79 -7.73 10.07
N ALA A 250 -18.16 -6.56 10.16
CA ALA A 250 -16.69 -6.50 10.18
C ALA A 250 -16.16 -7.25 11.40
N LEU A 251 -15.16 -8.11 11.19
CA LEU A 251 -14.41 -8.81 12.23
C LEU A 251 -13.64 -7.83 13.12
N MET A 252 -13.20 -6.73 12.52
CA MET A 252 -12.60 -5.60 13.21
C MET A 252 -12.79 -4.32 12.38
N ALA A 253 -12.75 -3.17 13.06
CA ALA A 253 -12.75 -1.86 12.44
C ALA A 253 -11.80 -0.94 13.21
N SER A 254 -10.81 -0.35 12.52
CA SER A 254 -9.73 0.41 13.14
C SER A 254 -9.14 1.46 12.22
N LEU A 255 -8.43 2.41 12.82
CA LEU A 255 -7.58 3.37 12.11
C LEU A 255 -6.32 2.67 11.56
N SER A 256 -5.87 3.02 10.37
CA SER A 256 -4.59 2.52 9.83
C SER A 256 -3.46 3.49 10.15
N GLY A 257 -2.43 3.00 10.85
CA GLY A 257 -1.29 3.83 11.28
C GLY A 257 -1.74 5.01 12.14
N SER A 258 -1.22 6.19 11.86
CA SER A 258 -1.64 7.46 12.50
C SER A 258 -2.90 8.08 11.88
N GLY A 259 -3.48 7.44 10.88
CA GLY A 259 -4.69 7.91 10.19
C GLY A 259 -4.35 8.72 8.91
N ALA A 260 -5.35 9.35 8.28
CA ALA A 260 -6.77 9.37 8.65
C ALA A 260 -7.64 8.28 7.99
N SER A 261 -7.07 7.26 7.34
CA SER A 261 -7.90 6.18 6.78
C SER A 261 -8.34 5.22 7.87
N TYR A 262 -9.64 4.89 7.81
CA TYR A 262 -10.26 3.86 8.65
C TYR A 262 -10.54 2.61 7.81
N PHE A 263 -10.44 1.43 8.38
CA PHE A 263 -10.72 0.21 7.65
C PHE A 263 -11.59 -0.78 8.45
N GLY A 264 -12.31 -1.62 7.72
CA GLY A 264 -12.99 -2.80 8.26
C GLY A 264 -12.50 -4.06 7.56
N LEU A 265 -12.24 -5.12 8.34
CA LEU A 265 -11.87 -6.44 7.85
C LEU A 265 -13.11 -7.35 7.90
N PHE A 266 -13.36 -8.12 6.83
CA PHE A 266 -14.49 -9.02 6.69
C PHE A 266 -14.04 -10.38 6.18
N ASP A 267 -14.69 -11.43 6.62
CA ASP A 267 -14.57 -12.79 6.08
C ASP A 267 -15.51 -13.03 4.87
N ASP A 268 -16.61 -12.27 4.81
CA ASP A 268 -17.65 -12.39 3.79
C ASP A 268 -17.57 -11.24 2.76
N PRO A 269 -17.41 -11.55 1.45
CA PRO A 269 -17.40 -10.53 0.40
C PRO A 269 -18.67 -9.73 0.26
N GLU A 270 -19.84 -10.32 0.53
CA GLU A 270 -21.14 -9.63 0.41
C GLU A 270 -21.35 -8.65 1.56
N ARG A 271 -20.96 -9.00 2.78
CA ARG A 271 -20.95 -8.07 3.91
C ARG A 271 -20.04 -6.87 3.63
N ALA A 272 -18.83 -7.10 3.12
CA ALA A 272 -17.92 -6.04 2.73
C ALA A 272 -18.52 -5.13 1.63
N ARG A 273 -19.21 -5.71 0.64
CA ARG A 273 -19.89 -4.95 -0.41
C ARG A 273 -21.01 -4.08 0.15
N LYS A 274 -21.86 -4.64 1.03
CA LYS A 274 -22.93 -3.90 1.70
C LYS A 274 -22.38 -2.75 2.53
N ALA A 275 -21.33 -3.00 3.32
CA ALA A 275 -20.65 -1.97 4.10
C ALA A 275 -20.17 -0.81 3.21
N GLN A 276 -19.46 -1.12 2.13
CA GLN A 276 -18.99 -0.12 1.16
C GLN A 276 -20.17 0.69 0.59
N SER A 277 -21.22 0.02 0.12
CA SER A 277 -22.39 0.70 -0.47
C SER A 277 -23.08 1.64 0.53
N ARG A 278 -23.21 1.23 1.80
CA ARG A 278 -23.79 2.09 2.85
C ARG A 278 -22.93 3.30 3.19
N LEU A 279 -21.60 3.13 3.18
CA LEU A 279 -20.66 4.23 3.40
C LEU A 279 -20.75 5.25 2.26
N VAL A 280 -20.72 4.76 1.00
CA VAL A 280 -20.87 5.60 -0.19
C VAL A 280 -22.20 6.34 -0.22
N ALA A 281 -23.30 5.69 0.16
CA ALA A 281 -24.63 6.32 0.28
C ALA A 281 -24.68 7.44 1.36
N ARG A 282 -23.70 7.50 2.27
CA ARG A 282 -23.53 8.59 3.26
C ARG A 282 -22.52 9.64 2.81
N GLY A 283 -22.11 9.62 1.52
CA GLY A 283 -21.16 10.57 0.95
C GLY A 283 -19.69 10.32 1.31
N LEU A 284 -19.36 9.13 1.84
CA LEU A 284 -17.99 8.79 2.22
C LEU A 284 -17.25 8.12 1.07
N LYS A 285 -15.98 8.45 0.88
CA LYS A 285 -15.10 7.75 -0.07
C LYS A 285 -14.70 6.41 0.53
N ALA A 286 -15.32 5.34 0.06
CA ALA A 286 -15.04 3.98 0.49
C ALA A 286 -14.52 3.12 -0.66
N LEU A 287 -13.34 2.52 -0.47
CA LEU A 287 -12.68 1.63 -1.40
C LEU A 287 -12.77 0.20 -0.86
N ARG A 288 -12.82 -0.78 -1.76
CA ARG A 288 -12.82 -2.19 -1.39
C ARG A 288 -11.60 -2.89 -1.97
N GLY A 289 -11.02 -3.76 -1.16
CA GLY A 289 -9.92 -4.62 -1.53
C GLY A 289 -9.99 -5.96 -0.80
N ARG A 290 -8.93 -6.72 -0.89
CA ARG A 290 -8.73 -7.96 -0.13
C ARG A 290 -7.33 -7.97 0.45
N THR A 291 -7.12 -8.75 1.49
CA THR A 291 -5.78 -9.03 2.01
C THR A 291 -4.97 -9.82 0.98
N LEU A 292 -3.67 -9.63 0.97
CA LEU A 292 -2.72 -10.40 0.18
C LEU A 292 -1.81 -11.18 1.12
N SER A 293 -1.69 -12.48 0.89
CA SER A 293 -0.70 -13.28 1.58
C SER A 293 0.71 -12.97 1.05
N PHE A 294 1.73 -13.36 1.82
CA PHE A 294 3.13 -13.28 1.40
C PHE A 294 3.38 -13.90 0.02
N ASP A 295 2.86 -15.10 -0.24
CA ASP A 295 3.02 -15.76 -1.54
C ASP A 295 2.31 -15.03 -2.66
N GLN A 296 1.10 -14.50 -2.41
CA GLN A 296 0.37 -13.70 -3.39
C GLN A 296 1.15 -12.41 -3.72
N TYR A 297 1.66 -11.72 -2.70
CA TYR A 297 2.46 -10.51 -2.87
C TYR A 297 3.73 -10.79 -3.67
N ARG A 298 4.50 -11.82 -3.31
CA ARG A 298 5.71 -12.23 -4.04
C ARG A 298 5.45 -12.59 -5.49
N ARG A 299 4.36 -13.31 -5.78
CA ARG A 299 3.99 -13.67 -7.17
C ARG A 299 3.73 -12.44 -8.03
N LEU A 300 3.16 -11.37 -7.46
CA LEU A 300 2.96 -10.12 -8.18
C LEU A 300 4.28 -9.46 -8.59
N TRP A 301 5.33 -9.66 -7.79
CA TRP A 301 6.69 -9.21 -8.11
C TRP A 301 7.42 -10.13 -9.08
N ALA A 302 7.13 -11.43 -9.07
CA ALA A 302 7.76 -12.42 -9.93
C ALA A 302 7.26 -12.38 -11.38
N GLN A 303 6.03 -11.91 -11.62
CA GLN A 303 5.44 -11.87 -12.96
C GLN A 303 6.03 -10.73 -13.80
N PRO A 304 6.43 -10.99 -15.08
CA PRO A 304 6.67 -9.91 -16.02
C PRO A 304 5.36 -9.15 -16.21
N ALA A 305 5.42 -7.82 -16.17
CA ALA A 305 4.26 -6.98 -16.38
C ALA A 305 3.56 -7.35 -17.69
N ARG A 306 2.29 -7.71 -17.64
CA ARG A 306 1.47 -7.92 -18.84
C ARG A 306 1.29 -6.56 -19.51
N VAL A 307 1.96 -6.37 -20.63
CA VAL A 307 1.65 -5.28 -21.55
C VAL A 307 0.24 -5.54 -22.09
N ARG A 308 -0.75 -4.77 -21.65
CA ARG A 308 -2.00 -4.68 -22.41
C ARG A 308 -1.66 -3.98 -23.72
N ALA A 309 -1.55 -4.72 -24.81
CA ALA A 309 -1.57 -4.16 -26.14
C ALA A 309 -2.90 -3.37 -26.26
N ARG A 310 -2.81 -2.04 -26.38
CA ARG A 310 -3.94 -1.25 -26.84
C ARG A 310 -4.21 -1.75 -28.26
N GLY A 311 -5.41 -2.31 -28.49
CA GLY A 311 -5.90 -2.62 -29.81
C GLY A 311 -5.81 -1.37 -30.66
N LEU A 312 -5.01 -1.45 -31.71
CA LEU A 312 -5.08 -0.54 -32.83
C LEU A 312 -6.43 -0.82 -33.50
N ASP A 313 -7.40 0.02 -33.18
CA ASP A 313 -8.64 0.13 -33.94
C ASP A 313 -8.26 0.73 -35.30
N GLN A 314 -7.96 -0.16 -36.24
CA GLN A 314 -7.84 0.24 -37.63
C GLN A 314 -9.27 0.37 -38.18
N GLY A 315 -9.77 1.59 -38.19
CA GLY A 315 -10.94 1.98 -38.91
C GLY A 315 -10.80 1.55 -40.39
N ARG A 316 -11.53 0.52 -40.75
CA ARG A 316 -11.82 0.24 -42.16
C ARG A 316 -12.89 1.24 -42.62
N SER A 317 -12.43 2.32 -43.22
CA SER A 317 -13.29 3.16 -44.08
C SER A 317 -13.69 2.35 -45.32
N GLY A 318 -15.00 2.20 -45.46
CA GLY A 318 -15.57 1.62 -46.65
C GLY A 318 -15.35 2.51 -47.88
N GLN A 319 -15.00 1.91 -48.99
CA GLN A 319 -15.27 2.46 -50.32
C GLN A 319 -16.10 1.47 -51.10
N HIS A 320 -17.33 1.89 -51.39
CA HIS A 320 -18.19 1.36 -52.43
C HIS A 320 -17.52 1.53 -53.81
N GLY A 321 -17.52 0.49 -54.58
CA GLY A 321 -17.19 0.51 -55.99
C GLY A 321 -18.07 -0.48 -56.74
N ASP A 322 -19.18 0.04 -57.28
CA ASP A 322 -20.11 -0.59 -58.17
C ASP A 322 -19.44 -0.78 -59.53
N HIS A 323 -19.44 -1.99 -60.12
CA HIS A 323 -19.39 -2.21 -61.56
C HIS A 323 -20.09 -3.52 -61.97
N ARG A 324 -21.25 -3.33 -62.59
CA ARG A 324 -21.94 -4.26 -63.46
C ARG A 324 -21.08 -4.66 -64.68
N ARG A 325 -21.17 -5.88 -65.14
CA ARG A 325 -21.60 -6.31 -66.45
C ARG A 325 -21.16 -7.74 -66.78
N GLN A 326 -22.16 -8.55 -67.00
CA GLN A 326 -22.50 -9.24 -68.25
C GLN A 326 -21.53 -10.33 -68.74
N GLY A 327 -22.14 -11.50 -68.99
CA GLY A 327 -21.78 -12.35 -70.12
C GLY A 327 -21.91 -13.87 -69.93
N HIS A 328 -22.96 -14.43 -70.38
CA HIS A 328 -23.24 -15.81 -70.68
C HIS A 328 -22.41 -16.28 -71.89
N PRO A 329 -22.52 -17.54 -72.34
CA PRO A 329 -22.53 -18.89 -71.75
C PRO A 329 -21.58 -19.85 -72.50
N GLY A 330 -21.58 -21.11 -72.11
CA GLY A 330 -21.23 -22.16 -73.07
C GLY A 330 -20.35 -23.31 -72.61
N ARG A 331 -21.00 -24.42 -72.42
CA ARG A 331 -20.67 -25.86 -72.40
C ARG A 331 -20.12 -26.46 -71.13
#